data_03af26b195b3fe8de21630198c4d41ab
#
_entry.id   03af26b195b3fe8de21630198c4d41ab
#
_cell.length_a   1.000
_cell.length_b   1.000
_cell.length_c   1.000
_cell.angle_alpha   90.00
_cell.angle_beta   90.00
_cell.angle_gamma   90.00
#
_symmetry.space_group_name_H-M   'P 1'
#
loop_
_entity.id
_entity.type
_entity.pdbx_description
1 polymer ?
#
loop_
_entity_poly.entity_id
_entity_poly.type
_entity_poly.pdbx_seq_one_letter_code
_entity_poly.pdbx_strand_id
1 'polypeptide(L)'
;MRHNQRGFSLIELMIVVAILGIISAIAIPTYMGIQKKGKRTEYKTNLEIIKLLEEKLHAEMGTYTDAATTADLMLALPNFQPGVAADLFYEYSVVTFLAGQQFTAVATGKANGPDFGKKYCIDQDNQKAEDAGCP
;
A
#
# COMPACT_ATOMS: atom_id res chain seq x y z
N MET A 1 53.64 -25.05 -15.09
CA MET A 1 52.43 -25.65 -14.53
C MET A 1 51.30 -25.43 -15.52
N ARG A 2 50.73 -26.51 -16.15
CA ARG A 2 49.58 -26.38 -17.05
C ARG A 2 48.30 -26.42 -16.22
N HIS A 3 47.58 -25.29 -16.15
CA HIS A 3 46.24 -25.25 -15.60
C HIS A 3 45.31 -26.06 -16.52
N ASN A 4 44.76 -27.15 -16.00
CA ASN A 4 43.79 -27.99 -16.67
C ASN A 4 42.45 -27.23 -16.69
N GLN A 5 42.19 -26.48 -17.77
CA GLN A 5 40.91 -25.78 -17.99
C GLN A 5 39.89 -26.86 -18.41
N ARG A 6 39.08 -27.33 -17.48
CA ARG A 6 37.91 -28.17 -17.76
C ARG A 6 36.79 -27.23 -18.26
N GLY A 7 36.46 -27.33 -19.54
CA GLY A 7 35.30 -26.65 -20.12
C GLY A 7 34.00 -27.32 -19.68
N PHE A 8 32.93 -26.52 -19.61
CA PHE A 8 31.57 -27.02 -19.34
C PHE A 8 31.08 -27.86 -20.51
N SER A 9 30.42 -28.99 -20.19
CA SER A 9 29.76 -29.83 -21.19
C SER A 9 28.43 -29.17 -21.63
N LEU A 10 28.06 -29.30 -22.90
CA LEU A 10 26.79 -28.79 -23.44
C LEU A 10 25.60 -29.41 -22.71
N ILE A 11 25.69 -30.71 -22.36
CA ILE A 11 24.60 -31.38 -21.60
C ILE A 11 24.46 -30.84 -20.18
N GLU A 12 25.56 -30.47 -19.55
CA GLU A 12 25.56 -29.87 -18.19
C GLU A 12 24.85 -28.53 -18.20
N LEU A 13 25.08 -27.71 -19.24
CA LEU A 13 24.35 -26.44 -19.43
C LEU A 13 22.86 -26.68 -19.69
N MET A 14 22.51 -27.69 -20.52
CA MET A 14 21.12 -28.02 -20.81
C MET A 14 20.33 -28.42 -19.54
N ILE A 15 20.93 -29.22 -18.68
CA ILE A 15 20.31 -29.65 -17.42
C ILE A 15 20.09 -28.46 -16.51
N VAL A 16 21.06 -27.55 -16.39
CA VAL A 16 20.95 -26.33 -15.55
C VAL A 16 19.82 -25.46 -16.02
N VAL A 17 19.71 -25.16 -17.31
CA VAL A 17 18.62 -24.32 -17.82
C VAL A 17 17.25 -24.96 -17.71
N ALA A 18 17.18 -26.31 -17.82
CA ALA A 18 15.93 -27.04 -17.61
C ALA A 18 15.45 -26.93 -16.15
N ILE A 19 16.34 -27.09 -15.18
CA ILE A 19 16.03 -26.94 -13.75
C ILE A 19 15.63 -25.49 -13.43
N LEU A 20 16.37 -24.50 -13.94
CA LEU A 20 16.06 -23.10 -13.75
C LEU A 20 14.69 -22.74 -14.36
N GLY A 21 14.32 -23.30 -15.50
CA GLY A 21 13.02 -23.14 -16.12
C GLY A 21 11.87 -23.61 -15.23
N ILE A 22 12.02 -24.80 -14.63
CA ILE A 22 11.01 -25.37 -13.72
C ILE A 22 10.84 -24.50 -12.47
N ILE A 23 11.95 -24.11 -11.84
CA ILE A 23 11.92 -23.28 -10.63
C ILE A 23 11.30 -21.90 -10.94
N SER A 24 11.68 -21.28 -12.05
CA SER A 24 11.18 -19.97 -12.45
C SER A 24 9.67 -19.97 -12.71
N ALA A 25 9.14 -21.06 -13.27
CA ALA A 25 7.70 -21.20 -13.55
C ALA A 25 6.83 -21.08 -12.28
N ILE A 26 7.35 -21.49 -11.12
CA ILE A 26 6.65 -21.41 -9.82
C ILE A 26 7.02 -20.12 -9.07
N ALA A 27 8.30 -19.74 -9.12
CA ALA A 27 8.81 -18.61 -8.34
C ALA A 27 8.28 -17.25 -8.80
N ILE A 28 8.18 -17.03 -10.12
CA ILE A 28 7.76 -15.73 -10.67
C ILE A 28 6.33 -15.35 -10.24
N PRO A 29 5.28 -16.17 -10.45
CA PRO A 29 3.93 -15.79 -10.06
C PRO A 29 3.79 -15.62 -8.53
N THR A 30 4.50 -16.42 -7.75
CA THR A 30 4.50 -16.30 -6.28
C THR A 30 5.11 -14.97 -5.84
N TYR A 31 6.23 -14.58 -6.44
CA TYR A 31 6.91 -13.32 -6.16
C TYR A 31 6.04 -12.10 -6.48
N MET A 32 5.36 -12.11 -7.63
CA MET A 32 4.42 -11.04 -8.01
C MET A 32 3.26 -10.91 -7.01
N GLY A 33 2.77 -12.03 -6.48
CA GLY A 33 1.74 -12.03 -5.44
C GLY A 33 2.22 -11.40 -4.12
N ILE A 34 3.45 -11.69 -3.72
CA ILE A 34 4.07 -11.12 -2.51
C ILE A 34 4.29 -9.61 -2.67
N GLN A 35 4.76 -9.15 -3.84
CA GLN A 35 4.93 -7.73 -4.11
C GLN A 35 3.60 -6.96 -4.02
N LYS A 36 2.51 -7.49 -4.60
CA LYS A 36 1.19 -6.87 -4.50
C LYS A 36 0.73 -6.77 -3.03
N LYS A 37 0.94 -7.82 -2.24
CA LYS A 37 0.62 -7.80 -0.81
C LYS A 37 1.43 -6.75 -0.05
N GLY A 38 2.72 -6.63 -0.34
CA GLY A 38 3.59 -5.62 0.25
C GLY A 38 3.10 -4.19 -0.03
N LYS A 39 2.74 -3.90 -1.29
CA LYS A 39 2.18 -2.60 -1.67
C LYS A 39 0.84 -2.30 -0.98
N ARG A 40 0.00 -3.31 -0.77
CA ARG A 40 -1.27 -3.17 -0.03
C ARG A 40 -1.09 -2.90 1.46
N THR A 41 0.06 -3.23 2.03
CA THR A 41 0.35 -2.91 3.43
C THR A 41 0.40 -1.40 3.65
N GLU A 42 0.79 -0.62 2.63
CA GLU A 42 0.83 0.84 2.68
C GLU A 42 -0.52 1.44 3.12
N TYR A 43 -1.62 1.12 2.42
CA TYR A 43 -2.92 1.70 2.77
C TYR A 43 -3.40 1.25 4.16
N LYS A 44 -3.14 -0.01 4.52
CA LYS A 44 -3.56 -0.52 5.84
C LYS A 44 -2.90 0.25 6.97
N THR A 45 -1.59 0.41 6.88
CA THR A 45 -0.81 1.13 7.88
C THR A 45 -1.20 2.61 7.93
N ASN A 46 -1.31 3.26 6.76
CA ASN A 46 -1.61 4.69 6.71
C ASN A 46 -3.03 5.00 7.16
N LEU A 47 -4.03 4.18 6.84
CA LEU A 47 -5.40 4.37 7.35
C LEU A 47 -5.48 4.23 8.87
N GLU A 48 -4.76 3.28 9.47
CA GLU A 48 -4.69 3.15 10.93
C GLU A 48 -3.99 4.36 11.58
N ILE A 49 -2.94 4.88 10.95
CA ILE A 49 -2.25 6.10 11.42
C ILE A 49 -3.19 7.32 11.33
N ILE A 50 -3.87 7.50 10.20
CA ILE A 50 -4.83 8.60 10.02
C ILE A 50 -5.90 8.53 11.11
N LYS A 51 -6.50 7.35 11.32
CA LYS A 51 -7.49 7.17 12.37
C LYS A 51 -6.95 7.59 13.75
N LEU A 52 -5.76 7.13 14.12
CA LEU A 52 -5.16 7.47 15.41
C LEU A 52 -4.93 8.98 15.57
N LEU A 53 -4.49 9.65 14.50
CA LEU A 53 -4.24 11.09 14.51
C LEU A 53 -5.53 11.89 14.54
N GLU A 54 -6.58 11.45 13.83
CA GLU A 54 -7.91 12.05 13.86
C GLU A 54 -8.54 11.93 15.25
N GLU A 55 -8.45 10.77 15.90
CA GLU A 55 -8.92 10.58 17.28
C GLU A 55 -8.19 11.51 18.27
N LYS A 56 -6.88 11.66 18.09
CA LYS A 56 -6.10 12.59 18.90
C LYS A 56 -6.55 14.03 18.67
N LEU A 57 -6.72 14.45 17.43
CA LEU A 57 -7.16 15.78 17.07
C LEU A 57 -8.57 16.07 17.62
N HIS A 58 -9.47 15.12 17.48
CA HIS A 58 -10.82 15.22 18.03
C HIS A 58 -10.82 15.38 19.56
N ALA A 59 -9.94 14.67 20.26
CA ALA A 59 -9.78 14.82 21.71
C ALA A 59 -9.26 16.23 22.11
N GLU A 60 -8.46 16.87 21.25
CA GLU A 60 -7.90 18.20 21.49
C GLU A 60 -8.84 19.34 21.05
N MET A 61 -9.51 19.19 19.90
CA MET A 61 -10.27 20.25 19.22
C MET A 61 -11.80 20.02 19.19
N GLY A 62 -12.24 18.80 19.51
CA GLY A 62 -13.67 18.43 19.52
C GLY A 62 -14.27 18.16 18.14
N THR A 63 -13.47 18.17 17.07
CA THR A 63 -13.92 17.90 15.70
C THR A 63 -12.84 17.16 14.92
N TYR A 64 -13.28 16.34 13.96
CA TYR A 64 -12.40 15.69 12.98
C TYR A 64 -12.08 16.63 11.81
N THR A 65 -11.02 16.34 11.08
CA THR A 65 -10.55 17.11 9.92
C THR A 65 -11.16 16.60 8.62
N ASP A 66 -11.54 17.54 7.74
CA ASP A 66 -11.90 17.23 6.35
C ASP A 66 -10.70 17.51 5.43
N ALA A 67 -10.28 16.54 4.65
CA ALA A 67 -9.13 16.67 3.76
C ALA A 67 -9.36 15.86 2.46
N ALA A 68 -9.39 16.54 1.33
CA ALA A 68 -9.70 15.94 0.04
C ALA A 68 -8.50 15.19 -0.59
N THR A 69 -7.28 15.57 -0.23
CA THR A 69 -6.05 14.99 -0.80
C THR A 69 -5.04 14.62 0.30
N THR A 70 -4.07 13.79 -0.06
CA THR A 70 -2.95 13.46 0.84
C THR A 70 -2.18 14.72 1.26
N ALA A 71 -2.03 15.70 0.38
CA ALA A 71 -1.35 16.95 0.69
C ALA A 71 -2.12 17.78 1.73
N ASP A 72 -3.45 17.90 1.57
CA ASP A 72 -4.30 18.57 2.54
C ASP A 72 -4.25 17.88 3.89
N LEU A 73 -4.27 16.55 3.88
CA LEU A 73 -4.20 15.73 5.09
C LEU A 73 -2.87 15.90 5.84
N MET A 74 -1.75 16.01 5.13
CA MET A 74 -0.43 16.28 5.73
C MET A 74 -0.36 17.69 6.36
N LEU A 75 -1.11 18.67 5.84
CA LEU A 75 -1.21 20.01 6.43
C LEU A 75 -2.10 20.00 7.67
N ALA A 76 -3.21 19.29 7.62
CA ALA A 76 -4.17 19.20 8.72
C ALA A 76 -3.67 18.30 9.88
N LEU A 77 -2.95 17.23 9.55
CA LEU A 77 -2.35 16.29 10.48
C LEU A 77 -0.80 16.28 10.33
N PRO A 78 -0.08 17.22 10.97
CA PRO A 78 1.37 17.38 10.78
C PRO A 78 2.21 16.15 11.11
N ASN A 79 1.68 15.24 11.92
CA ASN A 79 2.32 13.97 12.26
C ASN A 79 2.01 12.84 11.25
N PHE A 80 1.15 13.08 10.27
CA PHE A 80 0.92 12.14 9.17
C PHE A 80 1.98 12.34 8.09
N GLN A 81 2.92 11.41 8.03
CA GLN A 81 4.03 11.43 7.08
C GLN A 81 4.09 10.10 6.31
N PRO A 82 3.20 9.89 5.34
CA PRO A 82 3.14 8.63 4.60
C PRO A 82 4.32 8.41 3.64
N GLY A 83 5.16 9.44 3.43
CA GLY A 83 6.24 9.47 2.45
C GLY A 83 6.01 10.50 1.35
N VAL A 84 6.83 10.43 0.29
CA VAL A 84 6.71 11.32 -0.86
C VAL A 84 5.45 10.96 -1.66
N ALA A 85 4.54 11.91 -1.84
CA ALA A 85 3.24 11.69 -2.49
C ALA A 85 3.34 11.04 -3.90
N ALA A 86 4.41 11.30 -4.65
CA ALA A 86 4.64 10.69 -5.96
C ALA A 86 4.92 9.19 -5.89
N ASP A 87 5.51 8.72 -4.79
CA ASP A 87 5.93 7.32 -4.62
C ASP A 87 4.83 6.45 -3.98
N LEU A 88 3.80 7.08 -3.40
CA LEU A 88 2.68 6.37 -2.78
C LEU A 88 1.85 5.62 -3.82
N PHE A 89 1.39 4.44 -3.46
CA PHE A 89 0.48 3.62 -4.27
C PHE A 89 -0.99 3.99 -4.07
N TYR A 90 -1.29 4.77 -3.02
CA TYR A 90 -2.63 5.22 -2.68
C TYR A 90 -2.67 6.72 -2.44
N GLU A 91 -3.80 7.35 -2.77
CA GLU A 91 -4.16 8.70 -2.39
C GLU A 91 -5.03 8.62 -1.13
N TYR A 92 -4.75 9.47 -0.14
CA TYR A 92 -5.45 9.47 1.14
C TYR A 92 -6.31 10.70 1.26
N SER A 93 -7.53 10.52 1.75
CA SER A 93 -8.48 11.59 2.06
C SER A 93 -9.26 11.26 3.32
N VAL A 94 -9.84 12.27 3.95
CA VAL A 94 -10.77 12.14 5.07
C VAL A 94 -12.03 12.92 4.74
N VAL A 95 -13.17 12.28 4.89
CA VAL A 95 -14.49 12.89 4.73
C VAL A 95 -15.17 12.92 6.08
N THR A 96 -15.65 14.09 6.48
CA THR A 96 -16.35 14.28 7.76
C THR A 96 -17.87 14.33 7.57
N PHE A 97 -18.57 13.92 8.61
CA PHE A 97 -20.04 13.90 8.68
C PHE A 97 -20.51 14.51 10.00
N LEU A 98 -21.80 14.86 10.09
CA LEU A 98 -22.42 15.39 11.30
C LEU A 98 -21.65 16.57 11.91
N ALA A 99 -21.29 17.55 11.06
CA ALA A 99 -20.53 18.75 11.44
C ALA A 99 -19.19 18.42 12.12
N GLY A 100 -18.45 17.42 11.59
CA GLY A 100 -17.15 17.05 12.09
C GLY A 100 -17.15 16.12 13.33
N GLN A 101 -18.29 15.50 13.63
CA GLN A 101 -18.40 14.55 14.76
C GLN A 101 -18.18 13.10 14.34
N GLN A 102 -18.14 12.84 13.05
CA GLN A 102 -17.81 11.54 12.48
C GLN A 102 -16.88 11.72 11.29
N PHE A 103 -16.05 10.74 11.02
CA PHE A 103 -15.18 10.72 9.85
C PHE A 103 -15.09 9.34 9.20
N THR A 104 -14.70 9.36 7.94
CA THR A 104 -14.23 8.17 7.23
C THR A 104 -12.94 8.52 6.51
N ALA A 105 -11.86 7.83 6.85
CA ALA A 105 -10.59 7.91 6.13
C ALA A 105 -10.62 6.96 4.94
N VAL A 106 -10.20 7.45 3.78
CA VAL A 106 -10.26 6.71 2.51
C VAL A 106 -8.88 6.64 1.89
N ALA A 107 -8.50 5.47 1.41
CA ALA A 107 -7.34 5.24 0.57
C ALA A 107 -7.80 4.81 -0.82
N THR A 108 -7.50 5.60 -1.85
CA THR A 108 -7.85 5.33 -3.25
C THR A 108 -6.62 4.88 -4.01
N GLY A 109 -6.68 3.71 -4.64
CA GLY A 109 -5.57 3.13 -5.40
C GLY A 109 -5.19 3.98 -6.61
N LYS A 110 -3.90 4.35 -6.71
CA LYS A 110 -3.33 5.11 -7.83
C LYS A 110 -2.92 4.19 -8.99
N ALA A 111 -2.68 4.78 -10.17
CA ALA A 111 -2.33 4.04 -11.38
C ALA A 111 -1.02 3.23 -11.28
N ASN A 112 -0.08 3.66 -10.42
CA ASN A 112 1.19 2.96 -10.17
C ASN A 112 1.06 1.84 -9.11
N GLY A 113 -0.13 1.70 -8.49
CA GLY A 113 -0.43 0.74 -7.45
C GLY A 113 -1.06 -0.56 -7.95
N PRO A 114 -1.22 -1.56 -7.07
CA PRO A 114 -1.81 -2.85 -7.41
C PRO A 114 -3.34 -2.81 -7.58
N ASP A 115 -4.00 -1.78 -7.07
CA ASP A 115 -5.45 -1.68 -6.90
C ASP A 115 -6.00 -0.37 -7.49
N PHE A 116 -5.58 -0.03 -8.72
CA PHE A 116 -6.01 1.21 -9.37
C PHE A 116 -7.53 1.41 -9.33
N GLY A 117 -7.96 2.57 -8.83
CA GLY A 117 -9.35 2.97 -8.72
C GLY A 117 -10.14 2.32 -7.58
N LYS A 118 -9.59 1.34 -6.86
CA LYS A 118 -10.23 0.76 -5.69
C LYS A 118 -10.11 1.67 -4.48
N LYS A 119 -11.16 1.70 -3.68
CA LYS A 119 -11.22 2.42 -2.41
C LYS A 119 -11.17 1.46 -1.23
N TYR A 120 -10.46 1.84 -0.21
CA TYR A 120 -10.43 1.18 1.10
C TYR A 120 -10.64 2.24 2.15
N CYS A 121 -11.51 1.99 3.11
CA CYS A 121 -11.81 2.99 4.12
C CYS A 121 -11.92 2.41 5.54
N ILE A 122 -11.76 3.31 6.50
CA ILE A 122 -11.92 3.05 7.94
C ILE A 122 -12.61 4.26 8.58
N ASP A 123 -13.53 4.00 9.49
CA ASP A 123 -14.23 5.04 10.27
C ASP A 123 -13.74 5.11 11.73
N GLN A 124 -14.32 6.02 12.50
CA GLN A 124 -14.02 6.20 13.92
C GLN A 124 -14.31 4.94 14.75
N ASP A 125 -15.30 4.13 14.36
CA ASP A 125 -15.69 2.90 15.06
C ASP A 125 -14.85 1.69 14.64
N ASN A 126 -13.78 1.93 13.86
CA ASN A 126 -12.91 0.88 13.29
C ASN A 126 -13.64 -0.05 12.30
N GLN A 127 -14.76 0.39 11.73
CA GLN A 127 -15.40 -0.34 10.65
C GLN A 127 -14.59 -0.15 9.36
N LYS A 128 -14.31 -1.24 8.68
CA LYS A 128 -13.55 -1.25 7.43
C LYS A 128 -14.45 -1.65 6.29
N ALA A 129 -14.38 -0.92 5.20
CA ALA A 129 -15.12 -1.22 3.98
C ALA A 129 -14.24 -1.07 2.73
N GLU A 130 -14.72 -1.57 1.61
CA GLU A 130 -14.09 -1.49 0.31
C GLU A 130 -15.09 -0.98 -0.72
N ASP A 131 -14.58 -0.25 -1.72
CA ASP A 131 -15.30 0.26 -2.90
C ASP A 131 -16.67 0.91 -2.57
N ALA A 132 -17.78 0.26 -2.83
CA ALA A 132 -19.12 0.81 -2.65
C ALA A 132 -19.50 1.11 -1.18
N GLY A 133 -18.76 0.59 -0.21
CA GLY A 133 -18.94 0.90 1.20
C GLY A 133 -18.16 2.14 1.66
N CYS A 134 -17.35 2.75 0.78
CA CYS A 134 -16.58 3.96 1.06
C CYS A 134 -17.25 5.19 0.42
N PRO A 135 -17.15 6.37 1.08
CA PRO A 135 -17.67 7.63 0.52
C PRO A 135 -16.93 8.08 -0.75
#